data_a50336d748dac27992fe1ea2f5fcf126
#
_entry.id   a50336d748dac27992fe1ea2f5fcf126
#
_cell.length_a   1.000
_cell.length_b   1.000
_cell.length_c   1.000
_cell.angle_alpha   90.00
_cell.angle_beta   90.00
_cell.angle_gamma   90.00
#
_symmetry.space_group_name_H-M   'P 1'
#
loop_
_entity.id
_entity.type
_entity.pdbx_description
1 polymer ?
#
loop_
_entity_poly.entity_id
_entity_poly.type
_entity_poly.pdbx_seq_one_letter_code
_entity_poly.pdbx_strand_id
1 'polypeptide(L)'
;MHIEKYDVMVIGAGHAGCEAALASARMGQKTAILTITVDNIGVMSCNPSIGGPAKSHLVKELDALGGEMGRNIDKTFIQIRVLNTKKGPAVRSLRAQADKKLYHKEMKKTLENTENLDVIQGMVTDILVEDNKIVGLKTKEGVEFRTKSVVVATGTFMNGLMHIGDKQIKGGR
;
A
#
# COMPACT_ATOMS: atom_id res chain seq x y z
N MET A 1 11.17 16.85 23.30
CA MET A 1 10.70 15.72 22.48
C MET A 1 10.97 16.08 21.02
N HIS A 2 11.78 15.32 20.30
CA HIS A 2 12.10 15.65 18.91
C HIS A 2 10.92 15.22 18.04
N ILE A 3 10.16 16.17 17.52
CA ILE A 3 9.03 15.89 16.63
C ILE A 3 9.59 15.76 15.22
N GLU A 4 9.57 14.57 14.66
CA GLU A 4 9.98 14.36 13.28
C GLU A 4 9.01 15.02 12.31
N LYS A 5 9.58 15.66 11.28
CA LYS A 5 8.81 16.36 10.23
C LYS A 5 8.95 15.62 8.91
N TYR A 6 7.82 15.38 8.26
CA TYR A 6 7.70 14.78 6.94
C TYR A 6 6.96 15.73 5.99
N ASP A 7 7.23 15.62 4.70
CA ASP A 7 6.44 16.30 3.68
C ASP A 7 5.15 15.56 3.40
N VAL A 8 5.22 14.22 3.36
CA VAL A 8 4.07 13.34 3.14
C VAL A 8 4.08 12.19 4.15
N MET A 9 2.94 11.88 4.74
CA MET A 9 2.75 10.68 5.54
C MET A 9 1.64 9.82 4.97
N VAL A 10 1.91 8.51 4.86
CA VAL A 10 0.98 7.51 4.32
C VAL A 10 0.50 6.60 5.43
N ILE A 11 -0.81 6.47 5.59
CA ILE A 11 -1.43 5.61 6.60
C ILE A 11 -1.87 4.31 5.96
N GLY A 12 -1.20 3.22 6.32
CA GLY A 12 -1.47 1.88 5.82
C GLY A 12 -0.49 1.43 4.73
N ALA A 13 0.12 0.26 4.93
CA ALA A 13 1.11 -0.33 4.02
C ALA A 13 0.53 -1.50 3.21
N GLY A 14 -0.72 -1.39 2.77
CA GLY A 14 -1.29 -2.22 1.71
C GLY A 14 -0.73 -1.80 0.34
N HIS A 15 -1.21 -2.42 -0.74
CA HIS A 15 -0.71 -2.12 -2.09
C HIS A 15 -0.78 -0.63 -2.44
N ALA A 16 -1.92 0.01 -2.17
CA ALA A 16 -2.10 1.44 -2.45
C ALA A 16 -1.15 2.33 -1.63
N GLY A 17 -0.97 2.01 -0.35
CA GLY A 17 -0.06 2.76 0.51
C GLY A 17 1.40 2.60 0.10
N CYS A 18 1.83 1.39 -0.26
CA CYS A 18 3.18 1.16 -0.77
C CYS A 18 3.47 1.99 -2.02
N GLU A 19 2.55 2.00 -2.99
CA GLU A 19 2.69 2.80 -4.21
C GLU A 19 2.73 4.30 -3.93
N ALA A 20 1.84 4.80 -3.06
CA ALA A 20 1.81 6.21 -2.69
C ALA A 20 3.10 6.67 -1.98
N ALA A 21 3.62 5.84 -1.06
CA ALA A 21 4.85 6.15 -0.34
C ALA A 21 6.07 6.14 -1.25
N LEU A 22 6.19 5.13 -2.11
CA LEU A 22 7.27 5.01 -3.09
C LEU A 22 7.24 6.16 -4.11
N ALA A 23 6.06 6.52 -4.61
CA ALA A 23 5.91 7.64 -5.53
C ALA A 23 6.38 8.96 -4.89
N SER A 24 5.92 9.25 -3.68
CA SER A 24 6.30 10.46 -2.94
C SER A 24 7.81 10.52 -2.67
N ALA A 25 8.39 9.44 -2.14
CA ALA A 25 9.81 9.38 -1.83
C ALA A 25 10.69 9.50 -3.07
N ARG A 26 10.33 8.84 -4.18
CA ARG A 26 11.03 8.90 -5.46
C ARG A 26 10.96 10.29 -6.11
N MET A 27 9.95 11.07 -5.77
CA MET A 27 9.84 12.50 -6.14
C MET A 27 10.66 13.41 -5.22
N GLY A 28 11.46 12.86 -4.30
CA GLY A 28 12.35 13.60 -3.41
C GLY A 28 11.68 14.19 -2.17
N GLN A 29 10.45 13.76 -1.84
CA GLN A 29 9.78 14.22 -0.64
C GLN A 29 10.19 13.37 0.56
N LYS A 30 10.48 13.99 1.71
CA LYS A 30 10.66 13.24 2.96
C LYS A 30 9.34 12.60 3.37
N THR A 31 9.26 11.29 3.22
CA THR A 31 8.01 10.51 3.33
C THR A 31 8.10 9.52 4.49
N ALA A 32 6.99 9.31 5.18
CA ALA A 32 6.83 8.18 6.10
C ALA A 32 5.61 7.36 5.74
N ILE A 33 5.72 6.03 5.86
CA ILE A 33 4.58 5.12 5.79
C ILE A 33 4.37 4.46 7.15
N LEU A 34 3.15 4.59 7.69
CA LEU A 34 2.77 3.99 8.96
C LEU A 34 1.91 2.75 8.73
N THR A 35 2.26 1.69 9.43
CA THR A 35 1.50 0.43 9.41
C THR A 35 1.37 -0.15 10.82
N ILE A 36 0.26 -0.81 11.10
CA ILE A 36 0.04 -1.49 12.38
C ILE A 36 1.09 -2.58 12.61
N THR A 37 1.50 -3.26 11.53
CA THR A 37 2.50 -4.33 11.58
C THR A 37 3.34 -4.31 10.31
N VAL A 38 4.64 -4.16 10.44
CA VAL A 38 5.59 -4.17 9.32
C VAL A 38 5.65 -5.51 8.58
N ASP A 39 5.23 -6.59 9.23
CA ASP A 39 5.14 -7.90 8.63
C ASP A 39 3.91 -8.11 7.73
N ASN A 40 3.07 -7.08 7.61
CA ASN A 40 1.90 -7.09 6.73
C ASN A 40 2.03 -6.14 5.53
N ILE A 41 3.22 -5.62 5.27
CA ILE A 41 3.47 -4.75 4.12
C ILE A 41 3.20 -5.50 2.81
N GLY A 42 2.33 -4.97 1.95
CA GLY A 42 2.01 -5.54 0.65
C GLY A 42 1.45 -6.97 0.68
N VAL A 43 0.86 -7.38 1.81
CA VAL A 43 0.30 -8.74 1.94
C VAL A 43 -0.92 -8.92 1.04
N MET A 44 -0.92 -10.00 0.27
CA MET A 44 -2.06 -10.44 -0.52
C MET A 44 -3.02 -11.25 0.34
N SER A 45 -4.06 -10.62 0.88
CA SER A 45 -5.00 -11.26 1.83
C SER A 45 -5.89 -12.31 1.18
N CYS A 46 -6.14 -12.20 -0.13
CA CYS A 46 -6.99 -13.10 -0.89
C CYS A 46 -6.16 -14.00 -1.82
N ASN A 47 -6.52 -14.07 -3.09
CA ASN A 47 -5.72 -14.79 -4.09
C ASN A 47 -4.39 -14.08 -4.33
N PRO A 48 -3.26 -14.80 -4.26
CA PRO A 48 -1.95 -14.22 -4.52
C PRO A 48 -1.74 -14.02 -6.03
N SER A 49 -2.46 -13.10 -6.62
CA SER A 49 -2.40 -12.82 -8.05
C SER A 49 -2.56 -11.34 -8.37
N ILE A 50 -1.79 -10.87 -9.34
CA ILE A 50 -1.85 -9.53 -9.90
C ILE A 50 -2.41 -9.61 -11.33
N GLY A 51 -3.27 -8.66 -11.68
CA GLY A 51 -3.84 -8.56 -13.03
C GLY A 51 -5.19 -9.22 -13.21
N GLY A 52 -5.49 -9.60 -14.44
CA GLY A 52 -6.80 -10.02 -14.91
C GLY A 52 -7.53 -8.90 -15.65
N PRO A 53 -8.76 -9.13 -16.20
CA PRO A 53 -9.52 -8.13 -16.92
C PRO A 53 -9.69 -6.84 -16.13
N ALA A 54 -9.49 -5.70 -16.78
CA ALA A 54 -9.41 -4.34 -16.24
C ALA A 54 -8.25 -4.08 -15.25
N LYS A 55 -7.86 -5.05 -14.45
CA LYS A 55 -6.81 -4.88 -13.42
C LYS A 55 -5.41 -4.80 -14.02
N SER A 56 -5.08 -5.67 -14.97
CA SER A 56 -3.75 -5.65 -15.63
C SER A 56 -3.54 -4.37 -16.45
N HIS A 57 -4.59 -3.73 -16.94
CA HIS A 57 -4.50 -2.45 -17.63
C HIS A 57 -4.05 -1.36 -16.65
N LEU A 58 -4.67 -1.27 -15.49
CA LEU A 58 -4.28 -0.33 -14.43
C LEU A 58 -2.86 -0.59 -13.91
N VAL A 59 -2.45 -1.86 -13.76
CA VAL A 59 -1.07 -2.20 -13.35
C VAL A 59 -0.05 -1.71 -14.39
N LYS A 60 -0.35 -1.82 -15.68
CA LYS A 60 0.52 -1.31 -16.76
C LYS A 60 0.60 0.22 -16.76
N GLU A 61 -0.50 0.90 -16.52
CA GLU A 61 -0.53 2.36 -16.40
C GLU A 61 0.30 2.81 -15.19
N LEU A 62 0.13 2.13 -14.06
CA LEU A 62 0.91 2.37 -12.86
C LEU A 62 2.41 2.14 -13.09
N ASP A 63 2.78 1.04 -13.76
CA ASP A 63 4.16 0.69 -14.11
C ASP A 63 4.78 1.76 -15.02
N ALA A 64 4.04 2.24 -16.02
CA ALA A 64 4.47 3.32 -16.91
C ALA A 64 4.77 4.64 -16.16
N LEU A 65 4.13 4.86 -15.02
CA LEU A 65 4.39 5.99 -14.11
C LEU A 65 5.51 5.71 -13.09
N GLY A 66 6.17 4.57 -13.18
CA GLY A 66 7.25 4.18 -12.26
C GLY A 66 6.81 3.46 -10.99
N GLY A 67 5.59 2.91 -10.96
CA GLY A 67 5.07 2.12 -9.86
C GLY A 67 5.85 0.82 -9.61
N GLU A 68 5.66 0.24 -8.44
CA GLU A 68 6.43 -0.93 -7.99
C GLU A 68 5.71 -2.26 -8.18
N MET A 69 4.39 -2.27 -8.24
CA MET A 69 3.59 -3.50 -8.30
C MET A 69 3.97 -4.38 -9.51
N GLY A 70 4.15 -3.77 -10.68
CA GLY A 70 4.60 -4.46 -11.90
C GLY A 70 6.00 -5.04 -11.73
N ARG A 71 6.93 -4.26 -11.23
CA ARG A 71 8.32 -4.68 -10.97
C ARG A 71 8.42 -5.78 -9.92
N ASN A 72 7.61 -5.68 -8.87
CA ASN A 72 7.61 -6.65 -7.79
C ASN A 72 7.00 -7.99 -8.23
N ILE A 73 5.89 -7.96 -9.00
CA ILE A 73 5.32 -9.22 -9.51
C ILE A 73 6.25 -9.90 -10.53
N ASP A 74 7.00 -9.16 -11.34
CA ASP A 74 7.96 -9.72 -12.29
C ASP A 74 9.11 -10.46 -11.60
N LYS A 75 9.46 -10.10 -10.37
CA LYS A 75 10.46 -10.81 -9.55
C LYS A 75 9.88 -12.02 -8.79
N THR A 76 8.57 -12.05 -8.60
CA THR A 76 7.94 -12.94 -7.59
C THR A 76 6.82 -13.81 -8.15
N PHE A 77 6.58 -13.78 -9.45
CA PHE A 77 5.55 -14.64 -10.06
C PHE A 77 5.96 -16.12 -10.09
N ILE A 78 4.97 -16.97 -9.91
CA ILE A 78 5.07 -18.42 -10.12
C ILE A 78 4.61 -18.79 -11.54
N GLN A 79 3.59 -18.08 -12.02
CA GLN A 79 3.00 -18.32 -13.34
C GLN A 79 2.40 -17.02 -13.88
N ILE A 80 2.57 -16.79 -15.19
CA ILE A 80 1.88 -15.72 -15.92
C ILE A 80 1.06 -16.33 -17.04
N ARG A 81 -0.18 -15.86 -17.21
CA ARG A 81 -1.07 -16.25 -18.30
C ARG A 81 -1.76 -15.06 -18.92
N VAL A 82 -1.98 -15.12 -20.23
CA VAL A 82 -2.92 -14.24 -20.92
C VAL A 82 -4.32 -14.84 -20.84
N LEU A 83 -5.24 -14.08 -20.26
CA LEU A 83 -6.65 -14.45 -20.20
C LEU A 83 -7.40 -13.99 -21.43
N ASN A 84 -8.53 -14.64 -21.72
CA ASN A 84 -9.43 -14.26 -22.80
C ASN A 84 -8.80 -14.23 -24.21
N THR A 85 -7.85 -15.12 -24.48
CA THR A 85 -7.12 -15.18 -25.77
C THR A 85 -8.02 -15.39 -26.98
N LYS A 86 -9.20 -16.01 -26.80
CA LYS A 86 -10.22 -16.23 -27.82
C LYS A 86 -11.22 -15.08 -27.98
N LYS A 87 -11.08 -14.01 -27.18
CA LYS A 87 -11.95 -12.83 -27.21
C LYS A 87 -11.24 -11.64 -27.83
N GLY A 88 -11.97 -10.54 -28.01
CA GLY A 88 -11.42 -9.29 -28.57
C GLY A 88 -10.25 -8.72 -27.76
N PRO A 89 -9.38 -7.90 -28.38
CA PRO A 89 -8.17 -7.37 -27.75
C PRO A 89 -8.43 -6.61 -26.44
N ALA A 90 -9.52 -5.89 -26.36
CA ALA A 90 -9.86 -5.06 -25.20
C ALA A 90 -10.05 -5.86 -23.88
N VAL A 91 -10.38 -7.14 -23.95
CA VAL A 91 -10.55 -8.01 -22.78
C VAL A 91 -9.40 -8.99 -22.56
N ARG A 92 -8.41 -9.00 -23.45
CA ARG A 92 -7.19 -9.77 -23.27
C ARG A 92 -6.37 -9.13 -22.16
N SER A 93 -6.00 -9.91 -21.17
CA SER A 93 -5.34 -9.38 -19.98
C SER A 93 -4.33 -10.36 -19.41
N LEU A 94 -3.23 -9.84 -18.89
CA LEU A 94 -2.26 -10.64 -18.14
C LEU A 94 -2.79 -10.91 -16.72
N ARG A 95 -2.52 -12.10 -16.24
CA ARG A 95 -2.68 -12.45 -14.84
C ARG A 95 -1.46 -13.24 -14.38
N ALA A 96 -0.78 -12.71 -13.37
CA ALA A 96 0.35 -13.35 -12.72
C ALA A 96 -0.07 -13.93 -11.37
N GLN A 97 0.27 -15.19 -11.14
CA GLN A 97 0.19 -15.83 -9.83
C GLN A 97 1.49 -15.55 -9.10
N ALA A 98 1.42 -14.97 -7.89
CA ALA A 98 2.58 -14.63 -7.09
C ALA A 98 2.95 -15.72 -6.09
N ASP A 99 4.25 -15.87 -5.80
CA ASP A 99 4.67 -16.37 -4.51
C ASP A 99 4.34 -15.31 -3.45
N LYS A 100 3.34 -15.61 -2.63
CA LYS A 100 2.79 -14.66 -1.64
C LYS A 100 3.82 -14.16 -0.64
N LYS A 101 4.69 -15.06 -0.17
CA LYS A 101 5.72 -14.73 0.82
C LYS A 101 6.85 -13.92 0.19
N LEU A 102 7.28 -14.32 -0.99
CA LEU A 102 8.32 -13.62 -1.72
C LEU A 102 7.87 -12.22 -2.13
N TYR A 103 6.63 -12.06 -2.63
CA TYR A 103 6.07 -10.76 -3.00
C TYR A 103 6.08 -9.78 -1.82
N HIS A 104 5.61 -10.20 -0.65
CA HIS A 104 5.64 -9.42 0.57
C HIS A 104 7.07 -9.03 0.96
N LYS A 105 7.98 -10.01 0.99
CA LYS A 105 9.39 -9.79 1.35
C LYS A 105 10.08 -8.78 0.43
N GLU A 106 9.89 -8.90 -0.87
CA GLU A 106 10.48 -7.98 -1.85
C GLU A 106 9.86 -6.59 -1.75
N MET A 107 8.54 -6.46 -1.54
CA MET A 107 7.90 -5.15 -1.33
C MET A 107 8.42 -4.47 -0.06
N LYS A 108 8.52 -5.21 1.06
CA LYS A 108 9.09 -4.70 2.32
C LYS A 108 10.53 -4.21 2.10
N LYS A 109 11.36 -5.03 1.46
CA LYS A 109 12.74 -4.68 1.13
C LYS A 109 12.84 -3.42 0.27
N THR A 110 11.95 -3.27 -0.72
CA THR A 110 11.91 -2.08 -1.57
C THR A 110 11.61 -0.83 -0.76
N LEU A 111 10.61 -0.87 0.12
CA LEU A 111 10.27 0.26 0.98
C LEU A 111 11.43 0.63 1.91
N GLU A 112 12.00 -0.35 2.60
CA GLU A 112 13.08 -0.14 3.58
C GLU A 112 14.39 0.38 2.95
N ASN A 113 14.62 0.14 1.65
CA ASN A 113 15.82 0.60 0.93
C ASN A 113 15.57 1.81 0.02
N THR A 114 14.39 2.40 0.05
CA THR A 114 14.09 3.60 -0.74
C THR A 114 14.53 4.84 0.01
N GLU A 115 15.36 5.65 -0.63
CA GLU A 115 15.77 6.95 -0.08
C GLU A 115 14.56 7.85 0.21
N ASN A 116 14.67 8.69 1.21
CA ASN A 116 13.61 9.61 1.68
C ASN A 116 12.33 8.90 2.18
N LEU A 117 12.37 7.59 2.47
CA LEU A 117 11.22 6.84 2.95
C LEU A 117 11.51 6.15 4.29
N ASP A 118 10.79 6.54 5.32
CA ASP A 118 10.80 5.87 6.62
C ASP A 118 9.60 4.94 6.77
N VAL A 119 9.84 3.70 7.19
CA VAL A 119 8.81 2.71 7.50
C VAL A 119 8.61 2.65 9.00
N ILE A 120 7.43 3.07 9.46
CA ILE A 120 7.13 3.21 10.89
C ILE A 120 6.02 2.24 11.30
N GLN A 121 6.26 1.46 12.34
CA GLN A 121 5.20 0.68 12.96
C GLN A 121 4.45 1.54 13.97
N GLY A 122 3.13 1.63 13.81
CA GLY A 122 2.26 2.39 14.68
C GLY A 122 0.83 2.42 14.17
N MET A 123 -0.11 2.59 15.09
CA MET A 123 -1.53 2.73 14.77
C MET A 123 -1.93 4.20 14.83
N VAL A 124 -2.22 4.79 13.69
CA VAL A 124 -2.71 6.18 13.63
C VAL A 124 -4.14 6.22 14.15
N THR A 125 -4.41 7.14 15.08
CA THR A 125 -5.74 7.38 15.65
C THR A 125 -6.32 8.71 15.19
N ASP A 126 -5.47 9.73 14.97
CA ASP A 126 -5.93 11.07 14.69
C ASP A 126 -5.12 11.74 13.58
N ILE A 127 -5.81 12.53 12.77
CA ILE A 127 -5.21 13.50 11.85
C ILE A 127 -5.31 14.87 12.52
N LEU A 128 -4.17 15.49 12.77
CA LEU A 128 -4.09 16.79 13.41
C LEU A 128 -4.35 17.90 12.39
N VAL A 129 -5.33 18.75 12.68
CA VAL A 129 -5.75 19.84 11.80
C VAL A 129 -5.74 21.16 12.60
N GLU A 130 -5.07 22.18 12.08
CA GLU A 130 -5.03 23.54 12.59
C GLU A 130 -5.42 24.50 11.45
N ASP A 131 -6.29 25.45 11.69
CA ASP A 131 -6.76 26.43 10.69
C ASP A 131 -7.17 25.80 9.35
N ASN A 132 -7.92 24.70 9.42
CA ASN A 132 -8.39 23.92 8.27
C ASN A 132 -7.26 23.35 7.38
N LYS A 133 -6.06 23.17 7.94
CA LYS A 133 -4.90 22.55 7.28
C LYS A 133 -4.39 21.38 8.09
N ILE A 134 -3.96 20.34 7.42
CA ILE A 134 -3.29 19.21 8.05
C ILE A 134 -1.93 19.69 8.57
N VAL A 135 -1.66 19.39 9.85
CA VAL A 135 -0.39 19.72 10.50
C VAL A 135 0.34 18.49 11.01
N GLY A 136 -0.32 17.35 11.09
CA GLY A 136 0.32 16.12 11.57
C GLY A 136 -0.60 14.94 11.74
N LEU A 137 -0.04 13.89 12.34
CA LEU A 137 -0.71 12.66 12.73
C LEU A 137 -0.40 12.34 14.19
N LYS A 138 -1.31 11.62 14.85
CA LYS A 138 -1.10 11.06 16.19
C LYS A 138 -1.35 9.57 16.18
N THR A 139 -0.49 8.82 16.87
CA THR A 139 -0.65 7.37 17.05
C THR A 139 -1.32 7.04 18.37
N LYS A 140 -1.76 5.79 18.49
CA LYS A 140 -2.38 5.25 19.69
C LYS A 140 -1.46 5.34 20.92
N GLU A 141 -0.16 5.25 20.72
CA GLU A 141 0.88 5.38 21.74
C GLU A 141 1.13 6.84 22.16
N GLY A 142 0.43 7.78 21.52
CA GLY A 142 0.55 9.22 21.81
C GLY A 142 1.71 9.92 21.11
N VAL A 143 2.39 9.24 20.18
CA VAL A 143 3.45 9.86 19.37
C VAL A 143 2.82 10.77 18.33
N GLU A 144 3.31 11.99 18.24
CA GLU A 144 2.88 12.97 17.25
C GLU A 144 3.97 13.19 16.19
N PHE A 145 3.54 13.24 14.93
CA PHE A 145 4.37 13.55 13.78
C PHE A 145 3.84 14.82 13.11
N ARG A 146 4.73 15.65 12.58
CA ARG A 146 4.35 16.81 11.80
C ARG A 146 4.46 16.50 10.30
N THR A 147 3.43 16.86 9.54
CA THR A 147 3.40 16.68 8.09
C THR A 147 2.52 17.72 7.41
N LYS A 148 2.78 17.97 6.13
CA LYS A 148 1.99 18.88 5.29
C LYS A 148 0.88 18.16 4.52
N SER A 149 1.05 16.85 4.29
CA SER A 149 0.14 16.05 3.47
C SER A 149 -0.03 14.65 4.03
N VAL A 150 -1.24 14.11 3.95
CA VAL A 150 -1.57 12.75 4.40
C VAL A 150 -2.28 12.00 3.29
N VAL A 151 -1.82 10.78 3.04
CA VAL A 151 -2.50 9.80 2.19
C VAL A 151 -3.12 8.72 3.07
N VAL A 152 -4.43 8.57 3.03
CA VAL A 152 -5.17 7.56 3.80
C VAL A 152 -5.38 6.32 2.94
N ALA A 153 -4.66 5.25 3.25
CA ALA A 153 -4.69 3.97 2.52
C ALA A 153 -4.99 2.78 3.45
N THR A 154 -5.94 2.97 4.37
CA THR A 154 -6.28 2.03 5.46
C THR A 154 -6.97 0.75 4.99
N GLY A 155 -7.35 0.66 3.72
CA GLY A 155 -8.05 -0.49 3.17
C GLY A 155 -9.36 -0.77 3.90
N THR A 156 -9.49 -1.97 4.45
CA THR A 156 -10.71 -2.41 5.16
C THR A 156 -10.69 -2.12 6.66
N PHE A 157 -9.65 -1.46 7.19
CA PHE A 157 -9.49 -1.29 8.65
C PHE A 157 -10.25 -0.11 9.25
N MET A 158 -10.75 0.81 8.44
CA MET A 158 -11.46 2.00 8.94
C MET A 158 -12.93 1.66 9.21
N ASN A 159 -13.26 1.38 10.48
CA ASN A 159 -14.58 0.93 10.93
C ASN A 159 -15.10 -0.30 10.17
N GLY A 160 -14.20 -1.17 9.76
CA GLY A 160 -14.55 -2.40 9.06
C GLY A 160 -15.41 -3.34 9.91
N LEU A 161 -16.33 -4.04 9.26
CA LEU A 161 -17.16 -5.06 9.87
C LEU A 161 -17.03 -6.36 9.07
N MET A 162 -16.48 -7.38 9.71
CA MET A 162 -16.31 -8.70 9.09
C MET A 162 -17.53 -9.56 9.37
N HIS A 163 -18.12 -10.12 8.32
CA HIS A 163 -19.22 -11.07 8.40
C HIS A 163 -18.69 -12.49 8.23
N ILE A 164 -18.94 -13.36 9.22
CA ILE A 164 -18.56 -14.78 9.20
C ILE A 164 -19.82 -15.59 9.55
N GLY A 165 -20.58 -16.00 8.53
CA GLY A 165 -21.94 -16.50 8.73
C GLY A 165 -22.81 -15.43 9.40
N ASP A 166 -23.48 -15.80 10.49
CA ASP A 166 -24.34 -14.89 11.27
C ASP A 166 -23.56 -13.99 12.26
N LYS A 167 -22.25 -14.20 12.39
CA LYS A 167 -21.42 -13.42 13.31
C LYS A 167 -20.85 -12.18 12.65
N GLN A 168 -20.91 -11.06 13.37
CA GLN A 168 -20.34 -9.79 12.97
C GLN A 168 -19.21 -9.42 13.94
N ILE A 169 -18.03 -9.18 13.39
CA ILE A 169 -16.83 -8.87 14.17
C ILE A 169 -16.27 -7.54 13.66
N LYS A 170 -16.09 -6.56 14.56
CA LYS A 170 -15.44 -5.29 14.21
C LYS A 170 -13.98 -5.52 13.90
N GLY A 171 -13.51 -4.97 12.79
CA GLY A 171 -12.12 -5.06 12.34
C GLY A 171 -12.00 -5.11 10.83
N GLY A 172 -10.75 -5.16 10.36
CA GLY A 172 -10.40 -5.30 8.96
C GLY A 172 -9.56 -6.56 8.71
N ARG A 173 -9.29 -6.86 7.44
CA ARG A 173 -8.47 -7.99 7.02
C ARG A 173 -7.39 -7.55 6.03
#